data_8ab7394dc7ec3274e4f51af49a0b534d
#
_entry.id   8ab7394dc7ec3274e4f51af49a0b534d
#
_cell.length_a   1.000
_cell.length_b   1.000
_cell.length_c   1.000
_cell.angle_alpha   90.00
_cell.angle_beta   90.00
_cell.angle_gamma   90.00
#
_symmetry.space_group_name_H-M   'P 1'
#
loop_
_entity.id
_entity.type
_entity.pdbx_description
1 polymer ?
#
loop_
_entity_poly.entity_id
_entity_poly.type
_entity_poly.pdbx_seq_one_letter_code
_entity_poly.pdbx_strand_id
1 'polypeptide(L)'
;MHQPTTEPRRSIYYNYQIHQPWLASKNAAQPRHRVVIAGGGPVGMTAALELARHGVPCVLLESELQVSEGSRAIVFTRRSMEILQQVGVADRVTQHGLPWRFGNSFYRGQRVFRMEAPHDADDRFFPIINVQQQFMEEYLHDACKANPLIDFRWGNKLEKIDQKEGHAVLDI
;
A
#
# COMPACT_ATOMS: atom_id res chain seq x y z
N MET A 1 -6.21 -16.20 -18.47
CA MET A 1 -5.14 -15.19 -18.26
C MET A 1 -5.79 -13.99 -17.63
N HIS A 2 -5.27 -13.49 -16.53
CA HIS A 2 -5.82 -12.28 -15.87
C HIS A 2 -5.61 -11.08 -16.81
N GLN A 3 -6.68 -10.30 -17.01
CA GLN A 3 -6.61 -9.03 -17.73
C GLN A 3 -7.09 -7.93 -16.78
N PRO A 4 -6.19 -7.03 -16.33
CA PRO A 4 -6.60 -5.91 -15.51
C PRO A 4 -7.49 -4.95 -16.30
N THR A 5 -8.35 -4.24 -15.59
CA THR A 5 -9.20 -3.24 -16.26
C THR A 5 -8.37 -2.05 -16.74
N THR A 6 -8.60 -1.64 -17.99
CA THR A 6 -8.01 -0.43 -18.58
C THR A 6 -8.89 0.81 -18.41
N GLU A 7 -10.08 0.65 -17.85
CA GLU A 7 -11.00 1.74 -17.57
C GLU A 7 -11.00 2.06 -16.06
N PRO A 8 -10.99 3.35 -15.67
CA PRO A 8 -11.12 3.73 -14.28
C PRO A 8 -12.41 3.20 -13.69
N ARG A 9 -12.33 2.66 -12.48
CA ARG A 9 -13.53 2.25 -11.74
C ARG A 9 -14.38 3.47 -11.43
N ARG A 10 -15.67 3.38 -11.69
CA ARG A 10 -16.59 4.51 -11.50
C ARG A 10 -16.74 4.81 -10.01
N SER A 11 -16.51 6.07 -9.64
CA SER A 11 -16.77 6.60 -8.30
C SER A 11 -17.27 8.02 -8.43
N ILE A 12 -18.28 8.39 -7.64
CA ILE A 12 -18.78 9.78 -7.55
C ILE A 12 -17.88 10.65 -6.64
N TYR A 13 -16.95 10.02 -5.91
CA TYR A 13 -16.10 10.70 -4.93
C TYR A 13 -14.63 10.74 -5.33
N TYR A 14 -14.21 9.94 -6.33
CA TYR A 14 -12.82 9.78 -6.63
C TYR A 14 -12.54 9.41 -8.08
N ASN A 15 -11.56 10.05 -8.69
CA ASN A 15 -11.06 9.74 -10.03
C ASN A 15 -9.80 8.89 -9.93
N TYR A 16 -9.94 7.60 -10.19
CA TYR A 16 -8.81 6.67 -10.18
C TYR A 16 -7.89 6.92 -11.37
N GLN A 17 -6.59 6.97 -11.10
CA GLN A 17 -5.57 6.99 -12.14
C GLN A 17 -5.35 5.58 -12.67
N ILE A 18 -5.40 5.41 -14.00
CA ILE A 18 -4.97 4.17 -14.64
C ILE A 18 -3.50 4.29 -15.00
N HIS A 19 -2.72 3.35 -14.52
CA HIS A 19 -1.31 3.23 -14.82
C HIS A 19 -1.09 2.39 -16.09
N GLN A 20 0.02 2.62 -16.77
CA GLN A 20 0.40 1.80 -17.92
C GLN A 20 0.92 0.44 -17.45
N PRO A 21 0.51 -0.66 -18.10
CA PRO A 21 1.06 -1.96 -17.76
C PRO A 21 2.55 -2.01 -18.09
N TRP A 22 3.33 -2.61 -17.21
CA TRP A 22 4.72 -2.90 -17.51
C TRP A 22 4.80 -4.04 -18.53
N LEU A 23 5.58 -3.87 -19.58
CA LEU A 23 5.77 -4.86 -20.62
C LEU A 23 7.22 -5.29 -20.67
N ALA A 24 7.45 -6.61 -20.59
CA ALA A 24 8.78 -7.17 -20.79
C ALA A 24 9.26 -6.92 -22.22
N SER A 25 10.54 -6.56 -22.37
CA SER A 25 11.16 -6.54 -23.70
C SER A 25 11.23 -7.96 -24.24
N LYS A 26 10.73 -8.19 -25.47
CA LYS A 26 10.67 -9.51 -26.11
C LYS A 26 12.03 -10.20 -26.28
N ASN A 27 13.13 -9.43 -26.20
CA ASN A 27 14.49 -9.93 -26.42
C ASN A 27 15.37 -9.85 -25.15
N ALA A 28 14.81 -9.50 -24.01
CA ALA A 28 15.57 -9.44 -22.77
C ALA A 28 15.80 -10.86 -22.22
N ALA A 29 17.05 -11.15 -21.84
CA ALA A 29 17.34 -12.31 -21.01
C ALA A 29 16.46 -12.24 -19.73
N GLN A 30 16.04 -13.41 -19.22
CA GLN A 30 15.26 -13.44 -17.99
C GLN A 30 16.03 -12.75 -16.86
N PRO A 31 15.54 -11.62 -16.32
CA PRO A 31 16.28 -10.88 -15.32
C PRO A 31 16.27 -11.64 -14.00
N ARG A 32 17.41 -11.57 -13.27
CA ARG A 32 17.49 -12.09 -11.91
C ARG A 32 17.36 -10.94 -10.93
N HIS A 33 16.41 -11.04 -10.04
CA HIS A 33 16.18 -10.06 -8.97
C HIS A 33 16.44 -10.71 -7.62
N ARG A 34 17.03 -9.96 -6.68
CA ARG A 34 17.24 -10.46 -5.30
C ARG A 34 15.95 -10.63 -4.55
N VAL A 35 15.02 -9.69 -4.75
CA VAL A 35 13.73 -9.67 -4.07
C VAL A 35 12.66 -9.32 -5.09
N VAL A 36 11.60 -10.10 -5.10
CA VAL A 36 10.35 -9.82 -5.81
C VAL A 36 9.21 -9.84 -4.80
N ILE A 37 8.40 -8.80 -4.80
CA ILE A 37 7.22 -8.66 -3.94
C ILE A 37 5.99 -8.82 -4.84
N ALA A 38 5.09 -9.72 -4.49
CA ALA A 38 3.83 -9.91 -5.20
C ALA A 38 2.69 -9.23 -4.44
N GLY A 39 2.08 -8.23 -5.08
CA GLY A 39 1.01 -7.41 -4.56
C GLY A 39 1.45 -5.99 -4.22
N GLY A 40 0.95 -5.01 -4.99
CA GLY A 40 1.22 -3.57 -4.84
C GLY A 40 0.25 -2.86 -3.89
N GLY A 41 -0.34 -3.58 -2.94
CA GLY A 41 -1.14 -2.98 -1.86
C GLY A 41 -0.27 -2.34 -0.76
N PRO A 42 -0.89 -1.81 0.32
CA PRO A 42 -0.18 -1.08 1.39
C PRO A 42 0.98 -1.86 2.01
N VAL A 43 0.81 -3.17 2.21
CA VAL A 43 1.83 -4.03 2.82
C VAL A 43 3.02 -4.21 1.88
N GLY A 44 2.77 -4.54 0.60
CA GLY A 44 3.84 -4.75 -0.37
C GLY A 44 4.63 -3.48 -0.67
N MET A 45 3.94 -2.34 -0.81
CA MET A 45 4.60 -1.04 -1.02
C MET A 45 5.42 -0.61 0.21
N THR A 46 4.90 -0.81 1.42
CA THR A 46 5.66 -0.53 2.65
C THR A 46 6.90 -1.42 2.75
N ALA A 47 6.78 -2.72 2.43
CA ALA A 47 7.93 -3.63 2.42
C ALA A 47 8.98 -3.23 1.38
N ALA A 48 8.56 -2.81 0.18
CA ALA A 48 9.46 -2.32 -0.85
C ALA A 48 10.24 -1.07 -0.40
N LEU A 49 9.55 -0.11 0.21
CA LEU A 49 10.15 1.11 0.74
C LEU A 49 11.12 0.82 1.89
N GLU A 50 10.79 -0.10 2.79
CA GLU A 50 11.69 -0.51 3.87
C GLU A 50 12.94 -1.21 3.32
N LEU A 51 12.80 -2.10 2.34
CA LEU A 51 13.94 -2.71 1.66
C LEU A 51 14.84 -1.66 1.01
N ALA A 52 14.24 -0.71 0.29
CA ALA A 52 14.97 0.37 -0.35
C ALA A 52 15.70 1.27 0.66
N ARG A 53 15.09 1.55 1.82
CA ARG A 53 15.73 2.27 2.92
C ARG A 53 16.99 1.59 3.44
N HIS A 54 17.06 0.25 3.33
CA HIS A 54 18.23 -0.55 3.65
C HIS A 54 19.15 -0.83 2.44
N GLY A 55 18.95 -0.13 1.32
CA GLY A 55 19.77 -0.29 0.12
C GLY A 55 19.51 -1.58 -0.66
N VAL A 56 18.39 -2.26 -0.42
CA VAL A 56 18.02 -3.51 -1.10
C VAL A 56 17.07 -3.22 -2.26
N PRO A 57 17.52 -3.38 -3.52
CA PRO A 57 16.64 -3.21 -4.67
C PRO A 57 15.62 -4.35 -4.75
N CYS A 58 14.40 -4.01 -5.17
CA CYS A 58 13.32 -4.98 -5.34
C CYS A 58 12.45 -4.69 -6.56
N VAL A 59 11.78 -5.73 -7.05
CA VAL A 59 10.66 -5.63 -8.00
C VAL A 59 9.37 -5.78 -7.23
N LEU A 60 8.41 -4.90 -7.48
CA LEU A 60 7.07 -4.94 -6.90
C LEU A 60 6.05 -5.16 -8.00
N LEU A 61 5.35 -6.29 -7.98
CA LEU A 61 4.35 -6.69 -8.96
C LEU A 61 2.96 -6.35 -8.46
N GLU A 62 2.15 -5.72 -9.31
CA GLU A 62 0.73 -5.49 -9.05
C GLU A 62 -0.09 -5.97 -10.25
N SER A 63 -1.13 -6.77 -9.97
CA SER A 63 -1.98 -7.37 -10.99
C SER A 63 -2.94 -6.39 -11.64
N GLU A 64 -3.36 -5.36 -10.94
CA GLU A 64 -4.25 -4.32 -11.43
C GLU A 64 -3.49 -3.16 -12.09
N LEU A 65 -4.23 -2.18 -12.64
CA LEU A 65 -3.67 -0.95 -13.22
C LEU A 65 -4.01 0.29 -12.41
N GLN A 66 -4.59 0.14 -11.25
CA GLN A 66 -4.96 1.22 -10.34
C GLN A 66 -4.94 0.76 -8.89
N VAL A 67 -4.94 1.70 -7.97
CA VAL A 67 -5.09 1.43 -6.54
C VAL A 67 -6.45 0.80 -6.20
N SER A 68 -6.56 0.21 -5.02
CA SER A 68 -7.79 -0.47 -4.56
C SER A 68 -9.00 0.45 -4.62
N GLU A 69 -10.12 -0.12 -5.09
CA GLU A 69 -11.40 0.59 -5.11
C GLU A 69 -12.01 0.66 -3.71
N GLY A 70 -12.47 1.87 -3.37
CA GLY A 70 -13.19 2.11 -2.12
C GLY A 70 -12.32 1.94 -0.88
N SER A 71 -12.96 1.91 0.26
CA SER A 71 -12.28 1.77 1.54
C SER A 71 -12.50 0.36 2.10
N ARG A 72 -11.51 -0.51 1.97
CA ARG A 72 -11.50 -1.82 2.63
C ARG A 72 -11.02 -1.70 4.08
N ALA A 73 -10.02 -0.84 4.28
CA ALA A 73 -9.52 -0.46 5.60
C ALA A 73 -9.48 1.05 5.69
N ILE A 74 -9.96 1.58 6.80
CA ILE A 74 -10.05 3.04 7.02
C ILE A 74 -9.32 3.42 8.32
N VAL A 75 -9.10 2.48 9.21
CA VAL A 75 -8.54 2.70 10.54
C VAL A 75 -7.09 2.24 10.58
N PHE A 76 -6.20 3.16 10.91
CA PHE A 76 -4.78 2.88 11.14
C PHE A 76 -4.41 3.20 12.58
N THR A 77 -3.61 2.31 13.17
CA THR A 77 -3.13 2.48 14.55
C THR A 77 -1.86 3.34 14.60
N ARG A 78 -1.52 3.85 15.78
CA ARG A 78 -0.26 4.54 16.03
C ARG A 78 0.94 3.74 15.50
N ARG A 79 0.97 2.43 15.75
CA ARG A 79 2.07 1.59 15.27
C ARG A 79 2.20 1.58 13.75
N SER A 80 1.08 1.55 13.03
CA SER A 80 1.10 1.68 11.56
C SER A 80 1.67 3.03 11.12
N MET A 81 1.30 4.12 11.81
CA MET A 81 1.80 5.46 11.52
C MET A 81 3.31 5.60 11.78
N GLU A 82 3.84 4.95 12.83
CA GLU A 82 5.28 4.89 13.12
C GLU A 82 6.05 4.18 12.00
N ILE A 83 5.51 3.09 11.46
CA ILE A 83 6.09 2.38 10.31
C ILE A 83 6.05 3.27 9.06
N LEU A 84 4.89 3.90 8.78
CA LEU A 84 4.74 4.82 7.65
C LEU A 84 5.66 6.05 7.76
N GLN A 85 6.00 6.46 8.96
CA GLN A 85 6.98 7.52 9.20
C GLN A 85 8.37 7.10 8.74
N GLN A 86 8.77 5.86 8.97
CA GLN A 86 10.09 5.36 8.57
C GLN A 86 10.26 5.39 7.05
N VAL A 87 9.17 5.20 6.31
CA VAL A 87 9.15 5.24 4.84
C VAL A 87 8.72 6.60 4.26
N GLY A 88 8.57 7.63 5.11
CA GLY A 88 8.33 9.01 4.68
C GLY A 88 6.89 9.34 4.25
N VAL A 89 5.90 8.50 4.57
CA VAL A 89 4.50 8.66 4.12
C VAL A 89 3.58 9.20 5.21
N ALA A 90 3.96 9.09 6.49
CA ALA A 90 3.08 9.42 7.62
C ALA A 90 2.55 10.85 7.62
N ASP A 91 3.33 11.84 7.20
CA ASP A 91 2.92 13.25 7.22
C ASP A 91 1.76 13.50 6.24
N ARG A 92 1.78 12.89 5.05
CA ARG A 92 0.65 12.97 4.10
C ARG A 92 -0.62 12.34 4.67
N VAL A 93 -0.48 11.20 5.36
CA VAL A 93 -1.60 10.54 6.05
C VAL A 93 -2.15 11.42 7.16
N THR A 94 -1.30 12.05 7.97
CA THR A 94 -1.71 12.93 9.06
C THR A 94 -2.44 14.18 8.54
N GLN A 95 -2.02 14.72 7.39
CA GLN A 95 -2.64 15.90 6.78
C GLN A 95 -4.06 15.65 6.26
N HIS A 96 -4.35 14.44 5.79
CA HIS A 96 -5.63 14.10 5.15
C HIS A 96 -6.51 13.19 6.00
N GLY A 97 -5.93 12.53 7.00
CA GLY A 97 -6.64 11.62 7.88
C GLY A 97 -7.35 12.34 9.02
N LEU A 98 -8.33 11.66 9.62
CA LEU A 98 -9.05 12.12 10.80
C LEU A 98 -8.51 11.37 12.03
N PRO A 99 -7.68 12.01 12.89
CA PRO A 99 -7.21 11.39 14.12
C PRO A 99 -8.30 11.35 15.19
N TRP A 100 -8.34 10.28 15.98
CA TRP A 100 -9.29 10.16 17.07
C TRP A 100 -8.78 9.20 18.16
N ARG A 101 -9.37 9.28 19.36
CA ARG A 101 -9.07 8.43 20.51
C ARG A 101 -10.32 7.95 21.25
N PHE A 102 -11.48 8.50 20.94
CA PHE A 102 -12.73 8.15 21.61
C PHE A 102 -13.69 7.47 20.65
N GLY A 103 -14.18 6.28 21.02
CA GLY A 103 -15.31 5.62 20.38
C GLY A 103 -16.51 5.60 21.31
N ASN A 104 -17.70 5.91 20.81
CA ASN A 104 -18.94 5.89 21.59
C ASN A 104 -19.96 4.98 20.94
N SER A 105 -20.65 4.18 21.73
CA SER A 105 -21.81 3.40 21.29
C SER A 105 -23.06 3.93 21.98
N PHE A 106 -24.15 4.05 21.20
CA PHE A 106 -25.42 4.56 21.70
C PHE A 106 -26.51 3.51 21.48
N TYR A 107 -27.40 3.40 22.47
CA TYR A 107 -28.61 2.62 22.37
C TYR A 107 -29.80 3.47 22.83
N ARG A 108 -30.83 3.59 22.00
CA ARG A 108 -32.02 4.42 22.26
C ARG A 108 -31.69 5.85 22.74
N GLY A 109 -30.66 6.48 22.10
CA GLY A 109 -30.24 7.84 22.43
C GLY A 109 -29.35 7.97 23.67
N GLN A 110 -29.12 6.91 24.42
CA GLN A 110 -28.23 6.89 25.57
C GLN A 110 -26.88 6.29 25.22
N ARG A 111 -25.77 6.93 25.64
CA ARG A 111 -24.44 6.36 25.48
C ARG A 111 -24.25 5.19 26.44
N VAL A 112 -24.17 3.97 25.89
CA VAL A 112 -24.01 2.73 26.66
C VAL A 112 -22.55 2.27 26.79
N PHE A 113 -21.68 2.80 25.92
CA PHE A 113 -20.25 2.47 25.96
C PHE A 113 -19.42 3.63 25.46
N ARG A 114 -18.25 3.85 26.07
CA ARG A 114 -17.21 4.75 25.60
C ARG A 114 -15.87 4.05 25.69
N MET A 115 -15.21 3.92 24.54
CA MET A 115 -13.81 3.53 24.46
C MET A 115 -12.93 4.79 24.48
N GLU A 116 -11.84 4.75 25.21
CA GLU A 116 -10.78 5.74 25.14
C GLU A 116 -9.46 5.01 24.90
N ALA A 117 -8.81 5.29 23.76
CA ALA A 117 -7.50 4.76 23.45
C ALA A 117 -6.40 5.61 24.14
N PRO A 118 -5.38 4.99 24.74
CA PRO A 118 -4.30 5.72 25.42
C PRO A 118 -3.58 6.70 24.50
N HIS A 119 -3.32 7.91 25.00
CA HIS A 119 -2.60 8.94 24.28
C HIS A 119 -1.93 9.89 25.26
N ASP A 120 -0.60 9.94 25.20
CA ASP A 120 0.21 10.82 26.02
C ASP A 120 0.63 12.08 25.25
N ALA A 121 1.03 13.13 25.97
CA ALA A 121 1.42 14.40 25.36
C ALA A 121 2.65 14.28 24.43
N ASP A 122 3.53 13.32 24.71
CA ASP A 122 4.74 13.06 23.95
C ASP A 122 4.53 12.12 22.75
N ASP A 123 3.33 11.56 22.58
CA ASP A 123 2.99 10.72 21.45
C ASP A 123 2.90 11.56 20.16
N ARG A 124 3.75 11.28 19.19
CA ARG A 124 3.73 11.96 17.89
C ARG A 124 2.42 11.76 17.13
N PHE A 125 1.87 10.55 17.20
CA PHE A 125 0.65 10.19 16.49
C PHE A 125 -0.47 9.87 17.47
N PHE A 126 -1.68 10.23 17.09
CA PHE A 126 -2.88 9.75 17.76
C PHE A 126 -2.94 8.22 17.74
N PRO A 127 -3.60 7.60 18.74
CA PRO A 127 -3.70 6.14 18.82
C PRO A 127 -4.38 5.54 17.58
N ILE A 128 -5.27 6.31 16.97
CA ILE A 128 -6.06 5.88 15.80
C ILE A 128 -6.20 7.07 14.84
N ILE A 129 -6.11 6.78 13.54
CA ILE A 129 -6.38 7.73 12.47
C ILE A 129 -7.20 7.03 11.37
N ASN A 130 -8.21 7.71 10.87
CA ASN A 130 -9.00 7.27 9.72
C ASN A 130 -8.48 7.93 8.45
N VAL A 131 -8.15 7.12 7.47
CA VAL A 131 -7.89 7.56 6.09
C VAL A 131 -8.36 6.46 5.14
N GLN A 132 -8.95 6.81 4.03
CA GLN A 132 -9.39 5.81 3.05
C GLN A 132 -8.18 5.13 2.42
N GLN A 133 -8.28 3.81 2.20
CA GLN A 133 -7.17 2.98 1.73
C GLN A 133 -6.60 3.45 0.39
N GLN A 134 -7.43 3.91 -0.54
CA GLN A 134 -6.99 4.43 -1.83
C GLN A 134 -5.99 5.59 -1.70
N PHE A 135 -6.22 6.52 -0.77
CA PHE A 135 -5.27 7.62 -0.53
C PHE A 135 -3.95 7.11 0.05
N MET A 136 -4.04 6.15 0.98
CA MET A 136 -2.85 5.50 1.52
C MET A 136 -2.03 4.82 0.43
N GLU A 137 -2.68 4.08 -0.45
CA GLU A 137 -2.02 3.39 -1.56
C GLU A 137 -1.38 4.37 -2.55
N GLU A 138 -2.02 5.50 -2.85
CA GLU A 138 -1.43 6.53 -3.69
C GLU A 138 -0.19 7.17 -3.07
N TYR A 139 -0.24 7.48 -1.76
CA TYR A 139 0.92 8.07 -1.08
C TYR A 139 2.10 7.11 -1.06
N LEU A 140 1.84 5.82 -0.84
CA LEU A 140 2.86 4.77 -0.89
C LEU A 140 3.38 4.57 -2.31
N HIS A 141 2.49 4.55 -3.32
CA HIS A 141 2.88 4.43 -4.73
C HIS A 141 3.77 5.59 -5.17
N ASP A 142 3.42 6.83 -4.84
CA ASP A 142 4.24 8.01 -5.14
C ASP A 142 5.64 7.88 -4.52
N ALA A 143 5.73 7.41 -3.27
CA ALA A 143 7.00 7.16 -2.60
C ALA A 143 7.80 6.04 -3.28
N CYS A 144 7.16 4.94 -3.66
CA CYS A 144 7.79 3.85 -4.41
C CYS A 144 8.32 4.34 -5.76
N LYS A 145 7.52 5.10 -6.51
CA LYS A 145 7.87 5.64 -7.83
C LYS A 145 9.06 6.61 -7.77
N ALA A 146 9.19 7.35 -6.68
CA ALA A 146 10.30 8.27 -6.47
C ALA A 146 11.62 7.56 -6.09
N ASN A 147 11.58 6.27 -5.74
CA ASN A 147 12.75 5.54 -5.26
C ASN A 147 13.38 4.67 -6.37
N PRO A 148 14.64 4.95 -6.78
CA PRO A 148 15.28 4.22 -7.89
C PRO A 148 15.59 2.75 -7.60
N LEU A 149 15.48 2.30 -6.35
CA LEU A 149 15.69 0.90 -5.95
C LEU A 149 14.42 0.05 -6.10
N ILE A 150 13.26 0.66 -6.43
CA ILE A 150 11.98 -0.01 -6.54
C ILE A 150 11.52 -0.01 -8.00
N ASP A 151 11.47 -1.19 -8.62
CA ASP A 151 10.88 -1.40 -9.95
C ASP A 151 9.41 -1.81 -9.78
N PHE A 152 8.50 -0.82 -9.82
CA PHE A 152 7.07 -1.04 -9.65
C PHE A 152 6.44 -1.40 -10.99
N ARG A 153 5.78 -2.56 -11.07
CA ARG A 153 5.23 -3.12 -12.30
C ARG A 153 3.73 -3.34 -12.19
N TRP A 154 2.97 -2.42 -12.74
CA TRP A 154 1.52 -2.54 -12.89
C TRP A 154 1.13 -3.56 -13.96
N GLY A 155 -0.03 -4.19 -13.81
CA GLY A 155 -0.57 -5.16 -14.76
C GLY A 155 0.18 -6.48 -14.81
N ASN A 156 0.98 -6.78 -13.79
CA ASN A 156 1.80 -7.99 -13.71
C ASN A 156 1.34 -8.87 -12.55
N LYS A 157 0.57 -9.91 -12.89
CA LYS A 157 0.07 -10.88 -11.92
C LYS A 157 1.03 -12.05 -11.79
N LEU A 158 1.44 -12.36 -10.57
CA LEU A 158 2.14 -13.61 -10.28
C LEU A 158 1.19 -14.79 -10.45
N GLU A 159 1.41 -15.63 -11.47
CA GLU A 159 0.58 -16.80 -11.76
C GLU A 159 1.13 -18.06 -11.10
N LYS A 160 2.45 -18.21 -11.06
CA LYS A 160 3.09 -19.41 -10.51
C LYS A 160 4.46 -19.11 -9.91
N ILE A 161 4.80 -19.88 -8.88
CA ILE A 161 6.14 -19.92 -8.29
C ILE A 161 6.67 -21.35 -8.44
N ASP A 162 7.85 -21.49 -9.01
CA ASP A 162 8.55 -22.77 -9.13
C ASP A 162 9.87 -22.69 -8.36
N GLN A 163 9.92 -23.34 -7.19
CA GLN A 163 11.10 -23.34 -6.31
C GLN A 163 12.17 -24.25 -6.89
N LYS A 164 13.37 -23.69 -7.09
CA LYS A 164 14.56 -24.40 -7.52
C LYS A 164 15.63 -24.34 -6.43
N GLU A 165 16.71 -25.11 -6.61
CA GLU A 165 17.86 -25.02 -5.72
C GLU A 165 18.52 -23.62 -5.84
N GLY A 166 18.54 -22.89 -4.73
CA GLY A 166 19.13 -21.56 -4.64
C GLY A 166 18.36 -20.40 -5.27
N HIS A 167 17.20 -20.63 -5.93
CA HIS A 167 16.36 -19.56 -6.49
C HIS A 167 14.90 -20.00 -6.70
N ALA A 168 14.03 -19.05 -6.99
CA ALA A 168 12.66 -19.30 -7.44
C ALA A 168 12.46 -18.74 -8.85
N VAL A 169 11.69 -19.45 -9.68
CA VAL A 169 11.23 -18.99 -10.99
C VAL A 169 9.79 -18.52 -10.84
N LEU A 170 9.50 -17.32 -11.32
CA LEU A 170 8.19 -16.69 -11.24
C LEU A 170 7.60 -16.56 -12.64
N ASP A 171 6.39 -17.05 -12.84
CA ASP A 171 5.59 -16.80 -14.04
C ASP A 171 4.64 -15.64 -13.77
N ILE A 172 4.73 -14.59 -14.58
CA ILE A 172 3.97 -13.34 -14.47
C ILE A 172 3.32 -12.93 -15.78
#